data_98ae72f829ac0d283d62f88739f7c1a7
#
_entry.id   98ae72f829ac0d283d62f88739f7c1a7
#
_cell.length_a   1.000
_cell.length_b   1.000
_cell.length_c   1.000
_cell.angle_alpha   90.00
_cell.angle_beta   90.00
_cell.angle_gamma   90.00
#
_symmetry.space_group_name_H-M   'P 1'
#
loop_
_entity.id
_entity.type
_entity.pdbx_description
1 polymer ?
#
loop_
_entity_poly.entity_id
_entity_poly.type
_entity_poly.pdbx_seq_one_letter_code
_entity_poly.pdbx_strand_id
1 'polypeptide(L)'
;MIPQVKKILYTTDLSKNSVYAFYHAVDMAKKYDAKICMLHVIETIPASAYGTRTDKLYQDQREAAEAVIRNRIRNFCDRVDQKKNLACMERIARILVENGDPAQEILKAAEQEGCNLMVLGRHGKGFLEQTFLGSVSRSVMDRAKMPVLVIPVPSEEASVWDEI
;
A
#
# COMPACT_ATOMS: atom_id res chain seq x y z
N MET A 1 12.88 -26.10 3.07
CA MET A 1 11.60 -25.73 2.46
C MET A 1 11.71 -24.31 1.93
N ILE A 2 11.39 -24.08 0.68
CA ILE A 2 11.39 -22.75 0.11
C ILE A 2 10.03 -22.11 0.47
N PRO A 3 10.02 -20.96 1.18
CA PRO A 3 8.78 -20.29 1.52
C PRO A 3 8.02 -19.87 0.24
N GLN A 4 6.73 -20.17 0.20
CA GLN A 4 5.87 -19.75 -0.90
C GLN A 4 5.19 -18.43 -0.57
N VAL A 5 5.15 -17.50 -1.51
CA VAL A 5 4.36 -16.28 -1.38
C VAL A 5 2.90 -16.62 -1.64
N LYS A 6 2.06 -16.51 -0.62
CA LYS A 6 0.61 -16.78 -0.69
C LYS A 6 -0.23 -15.55 -0.43
N LYS A 7 0.29 -14.60 0.32
CA LYS A 7 -0.43 -13.39 0.70
C LYS A 7 0.54 -12.21 0.78
N ILE A 8 0.22 -11.17 0.06
CA ILE A 8 1.05 -9.98 -0.09
C ILE A 8 0.36 -8.83 0.65
N LEU A 9 1.09 -8.12 1.52
CA LEU A 9 0.64 -6.82 2.01
C LEU A 9 1.16 -5.73 1.07
N TYR A 10 0.26 -5.02 0.44
CA TYR A 10 0.57 -3.80 -0.30
C TYR A 10 0.14 -2.59 0.51
N THR A 11 1.03 -1.63 0.67
CA THR A 11 0.73 -0.39 1.40
C THR A 11 0.65 0.79 0.45
N THR A 12 -0.32 1.66 0.69
CA THR A 12 -0.54 2.86 -0.11
C THR A 12 -0.66 4.10 0.78
N ASP A 13 -0.01 5.17 0.36
CA ASP A 13 -0.20 6.51 0.96
C ASP A 13 -1.21 7.35 0.16
N LEU A 14 -1.91 6.74 -0.79
CA LEU A 14 -2.85 7.35 -1.72
C LEU A 14 -2.20 8.35 -2.70
N SER A 15 -0.87 8.40 -2.77
CA SER A 15 -0.17 9.18 -3.78
C SER A 15 -0.19 8.49 -5.16
N LYS A 16 0.13 9.24 -6.19
CA LYS A 16 0.28 8.69 -7.55
C LYS A 16 1.40 7.65 -7.61
N ASN A 17 2.48 7.84 -6.85
CA ASN A 17 3.62 6.93 -6.80
C ASN A 17 3.25 5.56 -6.26
N SER A 18 2.28 5.48 -5.37
CA SER A 18 1.83 4.21 -4.81
C SER A 18 1.15 3.30 -5.85
N VAL A 19 0.58 3.86 -6.91
CA VAL A 19 -0.05 3.09 -8.00
C VAL A 19 0.99 2.24 -8.74
N TYR A 20 2.18 2.77 -8.97
CA TYR A 20 3.26 2.00 -9.59
C TYR A 20 3.68 0.79 -8.74
N ALA A 21 3.79 0.98 -7.43
CA ALA A 21 4.04 -0.13 -6.51
C ALA A 21 2.89 -1.16 -6.51
N PHE A 22 1.66 -0.70 -6.67
CA PHE A 22 0.50 -1.60 -6.78
C PHE A 22 0.58 -2.51 -8.02
N TYR A 23 1.01 -1.97 -9.15
CA TYR A 23 1.23 -2.79 -10.35
C TYR A 23 2.20 -3.96 -10.08
N HIS A 24 3.31 -3.69 -9.39
CA HIS A 24 4.25 -4.74 -9.00
C HIS A 24 3.62 -5.75 -8.04
N ALA A 25 2.80 -5.30 -7.08
CA ALA A 25 2.09 -6.20 -6.18
C ALA A 25 1.13 -7.14 -6.94
N VAL A 26 0.40 -6.62 -7.92
CA VAL A 26 -0.52 -7.43 -8.76
C VAL A 26 0.25 -8.41 -9.65
N ASP A 27 1.35 -7.98 -10.27
CA ASP A 27 2.20 -8.85 -11.09
C ASP A 27 2.80 -9.99 -10.26
N MET A 28 3.30 -9.68 -9.06
CA MET A 28 3.80 -10.70 -8.12
C MET A 28 2.69 -11.64 -7.65
N ALA A 29 1.51 -11.11 -7.34
CA ALA A 29 0.37 -11.91 -6.95
C ALA A 29 -0.05 -12.89 -8.05
N LYS A 30 0.01 -12.47 -9.31
CA LYS A 30 -0.24 -13.36 -10.44
C LYS A 30 0.82 -14.45 -10.54
N LYS A 31 2.10 -14.10 -10.47
CA LYS A 31 3.22 -15.04 -10.60
C LYS A 31 3.23 -16.12 -9.52
N TYR A 32 2.85 -15.76 -8.30
CA TYR A 32 2.83 -16.69 -7.16
C TYR A 32 1.47 -17.28 -6.87
N ASP A 33 0.44 -16.93 -7.62
CA ASP A 33 -0.97 -17.26 -7.33
C ASP A 33 -1.35 -16.84 -5.89
N ALA A 34 -0.96 -15.62 -5.53
CA ALA A 34 -1.15 -15.05 -4.21
C ALA A 34 -2.33 -14.09 -4.16
N LYS A 35 -2.79 -13.81 -2.94
CA LYS A 35 -3.79 -12.77 -2.65
C LYS A 35 -3.13 -11.50 -2.12
N ILE A 36 -3.80 -10.37 -2.27
CA ILE A 36 -3.31 -9.07 -1.83
C ILE A 36 -4.22 -8.54 -0.72
N CYS A 37 -3.61 -8.12 0.39
CA CYS A 37 -4.21 -7.22 1.37
C CYS A 37 -3.67 -5.83 1.11
N MET A 38 -4.56 -4.86 0.95
CA MET A 38 -4.18 -3.46 0.81
C MET A 38 -4.31 -2.76 2.16
N LEU A 39 -3.35 -1.94 2.49
CA LEU A 39 -3.35 -1.14 3.71
C LEU A 39 -3.08 0.33 3.41
N HIS A 40 -3.92 1.19 3.96
CA HIS A 40 -3.65 2.61 4.13
C HIS A 40 -3.64 2.94 5.61
N VAL A 41 -2.63 3.69 6.05
CA VAL A 41 -2.54 4.17 7.43
C VAL A 41 -2.78 5.68 7.46
N ILE A 42 -3.78 6.08 8.24
CA ILE A 42 -4.03 7.48 8.56
C ILE A 42 -3.13 7.85 9.75
N GLU A 43 -2.18 8.72 9.52
CA GLU A 43 -1.27 9.18 10.58
C GLU A 43 -2.04 9.87 11.70
N THR A 44 -1.77 9.45 12.92
CA THR A 44 -2.32 10.10 14.09
C THR A 44 -1.52 11.37 14.39
N ILE A 45 -2.16 12.52 14.22
CA ILE A 45 -1.57 13.79 14.65
C ILE A 45 -1.81 13.92 16.16
N PRO A 46 -0.77 14.23 16.96
CA PRO A 46 -0.92 14.42 18.39
C PRO A 46 -2.03 15.43 18.72
N ALA A 47 -2.86 15.12 19.71
CA ALA A 47 -3.98 15.95 20.14
C ALA A 47 -3.58 17.39 20.51
N SER A 48 -2.33 17.60 20.92
CA SER A 48 -1.76 18.90 21.21
C SER A 48 -1.72 19.86 20.02
N ALA A 49 -1.82 19.35 18.78
CA ALA A 49 -1.74 20.19 17.59
C ALA A 49 -3.10 20.70 17.11
N TYR A 50 -4.22 19.98 17.35
CA TYR A 50 -5.53 20.29 16.77
C TYR A 50 -6.74 20.07 17.69
N GLY A 51 -6.56 19.94 18.99
CA GLY A 51 -7.66 19.67 19.92
C GLY A 51 -8.12 18.19 19.92
N THR A 52 -9.15 17.90 20.71
CA THR A 52 -9.68 16.53 20.82
C THR A 52 -10.34 16.12 19.50
N ARG A 53 -9.72 15.21 18.77
CA ARG A 53 -10.40 14.50 17.68
C ARG A 53 -11.43 13.55 18.26
N THR A 54 -12.68 13.68 17.81
CA THR A 54 -13.73 12.73 18.18
C THR A 54 -13.57 11.43 17.40
N ASP A 55 -13.96 10.30 17.99
CA ASP A 55 -13.97 9.00 17.31
C ASP A 55 -14.74 9.04 15.99
N LYS A 56 -15.77 9.86 15.92
CA LYS A 56 -16.56 10.10 14.70
C LYS A 56 -15.70 10.67 13.56
N LEU A 57 -14.82 11.62 13.84
CA LEU A 57 -13.95 12.21 12.80
C LEU A 57 -13.01 11.17 12.22
N TYR A 58 -12.45 10.27 13.06
CA TYR A 58 -11.63 9.16 12.59
C TYR A 58 -12.43 8.19 11.73
N GLN A 59 -13.66 7.90 12.12
CA GLN A 59 -14.54 7.01 11.36
C GLN A 59 -14.87 7.60 10.00
N ASP A 60 -15.23 8.88 9.94
CA ASP A 60 -15.53 9.58 8.69
C ASP A 60 -14.29 9.60 7.74
N GLN A 61 -13.11 9.84 8.29
CA GLN A 61 -11.86 9.79 7.50
C GLN A 61 -11.54 8.38 7.00
N ARG A 62 -11.77 7.37 7.82
CA ARG A 62 -11.57 5.97 7.45
C ARG A 62 -12.49 5.56 6.31
N GLU A 63 -13.78 5.87 6.42
CA GLU A 63 -14.78 5.56 5.39
C GLU A 63 -14.47 6.29 4.07
N ALA A 64 -14.09 7.58 4.16
CA ALA A 64 -13.68 8.34 2.98
C ALA A 64 -12.44 7.76 2.32
N ALA A 65 -11.42 7.39 3.08
CA ALA A 65 -10.21 6.74 2.56
C ALA A 65 -10.51 5.39 1.90
N GLU A 66 -11.35 4.58 2.52
CA GLU A 66 -11.76 3.29 1.98
C GLU A 66 -12.50 3.43 0.66
N ALA A 67 -13.42 4.39 0.55
CA ALA A 67 -14.13 4.68 -0.69
C ALA A 67 -13.19 5.11 -1.83
N VAL A 68 -12.21 5.96 -1.54
CA VAL A 68 -11.18 6.38 -2.50
C VAL A 68 -10.36 5.18 -2.96
N ILE A 69 -9.93 4.34 -2.05
CA ILE A 69 -9.13 3.15 -2.38
C ILE A 69 -9.94 2.21 -3.27
N ARG A 70 -11.16 1.88 -2.91
CA ARG A 70 -12.03 0.99 -3.70
C ARG A 70 -12.23 1.49 -5.12
N ASN A 71 -12.47 2.78 -5.29
CA ASN A 71 -12.65 3.37 -6.61
C ASN A 71 -11.36 3.32 -7.45
N ARG A 72 -10.23 3.68 -6.85
CA ARG A 72 -8.93 3.61 -7.52
C ARG A 72 -8.54 2.20 -7.93
N ILE A 73 -8.75 1.22 -7.04
CA ILE A 73 -8.48 -0.19 -7.35
C ILE A 73 -9.31 -0.64 -8.55
N ARG A 74 -10.60 -0.34 -8.54
CA ARG A 74 -11.48 -0.75 -9.64
C ARG A 74 -10.99 -0.18 -10.97
N ASN A 75 -10.74 1.13 -11.03
CA ASN A 75 -10.25 1.77 -12.23
C ASN A 75 -8.90 1.22 -12.70
N PHE A 76 -7.99 0.98 -11.76
CA PHE A 76 -6.69 0.38 -12.05
C PHE A 76 -6.84 -1.04 -12.59
N CYS A 77 -7.60 -1.88 -11.91
CA CYS A 77 -7.77 -3.27 -12.31
C CYS A 77 -8.45 -3.39 -13.67
N ASP A 78 -9.47 -2.57 -13.95
CA ASP A 78 -10.13 -2.58 -15.25
C ASP A 78 -9.15 -2.25 -16.39
N ARG A 79 -8.28 -1.27 -16.19
CA ARG A 79 -7.28 -0.89 -17.21
C ARG A 79 -6.18 -1.92 -17.38
N VAL A 80 -5.67 -2.46 -16.31
CA VAL A 80 -4.60 -3.47 -16.33
C VAL A 80 -5.10 -4.78 -16.93
N ASP A 81 -6.30 -5.20 -16.57
CA ASP A 81 -6.88 -6.45 -17.06
C ASP A 81 -7.21 -6.39 -18.55
N GLN A 82 -7.64 -5.24 -19.06
CA GLN A 82 -7.80 -5.04 -20.51
C GLN A 82 -6.50 -5.25 -21.30
N LYS A 83 -5.35 -4.87 -20.71
CA LYS A 83 -4.04 -4.94 -21.38
C LYS A 83 -3.30 -6.26 -21.12
N LYS A 84 -3.38 -6.80 -19.90
CA LYS A 84 -2.50 -7.88 -19.44
C LYS A 84 -3.22 -9.08 -18.82
N ASN A 85 -4.51 -8.98 -18.61
CA ASN A 85 -5.32 -10.05 -18.01
C ASN A 85 -4.70 -10.61 -16.71
N LEU A 86 -4.49 -9.75 -15.73
CA LEU A 86 -3.87 -10.11 -14.44
C LEU A 86 -4.86 -10.66 -13.42
N ALA A 87 -6.17 -10.68 -13.73
CA ALA A 87 -7.24 -11.01 -12.79
C ALA A 87 -7.13 -10.18 -11.49
N CYS A 88 -6.92 -8.88 -11.66
CA CYS A 88 -6.52 -7.95 -10.61
C CYS A 88 -7.52 -7.93 -9.44
N MET A 89 -8.81 -7.70 -9.71
CA MET A 89 -9.83 -7.64 -8.67
C MET A 89 -9.99 -8.95 -7.89
N GLU A 90 -9.85 -10.08 -8.55
CA GLU A 90 -9.96 -11.40 -7.92
C GLU A 90 -8.83 -11.68 -6.93
N ARG A 91 -7.71 -10.97 -7.07
CA ARG A 91 -6.55 -11.12 -6.18
C ARG A 91 -6.63 -10.26 -4.93
N ILE A 92 -7.51 -9.27 -4.89
CA ILE A 92 -7.70 -8.42 -3.71
C ILE A 92 -8.53 -9.17 -2.67
N ALA A 93 -7.90 -9.58 -1.58
CA ALA A 93 -8.56 -10.28 -0.48
C ALA A 93 -9.20 -9.31 0.52
N ARG A 94 -8.49 -8.21 0.87
CA ARG A 94 -8.94 -7.24 1.86
C ARG A 94 -8.41 -5.84 1.57
N ILE A 95 -9.18 -4.86 2.02
CA ILE A 95 -8.78 -3.45 2.10
C ILE A 95 -8.85 -3.06 3.57
N LEU A 96 -7.73 -2.58 4.09
CA LEU A 96 -7.57 -2.16 5.48
C LEU A 96 -7.25 -0.68 5.53
N VAL A 97 -7.91 0.03 6.43
CA VAL A 97 -7.59 1.42 6.77
C VAL A 97 -7.42 1.49 8.28
N GLU A 98 -6.21 1.78 8.70
CA GLU A 98 -5.83 1.84 10.12
C GLU A 98 -5.37 3.25 10.50
N ASN A 99 -5.42 3.55 11.80
CA ASN A 99 -4.94 4.82 12.36
C ASN A 99 -3.72 4.55 13.23
N GLY A 100 -2.69 5.35 13.10
CA GLY A 100 -1.54 5.23 13.99
C GLY A 100 -0.22 5.63 13.35
N ASP A 101 0.85 5.09 13.90
CA ASP A 101 2.18 5.20 13.29
C ASP A 101 2.27 4.28 12.08
N PRO A 102 2.59 4.80 10.89
CA PRO A 102 2.56 4.01 9.67
C PRO A 102 3.40 2.74 9.72
N ALA A 103 4.65 2.82 10.19
CA ALA A 103 5.52 1.66 10.22
C ALA A 103 5.01 0.58 11.19
N GLN A 104 4.50 0.98 12.35
CA GLN A 104 3.93 0.05 13.34
C GLN A 104 2.68 -0.64 12.79
N GLU A 105 1.76 0.11 12.22
CA GLU A 105 0.51 -0.45 11.69
C GLU A 105 0.76 -1.34 10.47
N ILE A 106 1.74 -1.03 9.62
CA ILE A 106 2.16 -1.89 8.52
C ILE A 106 2.66 -3.24 9.02
N LEU A 107 3.58 -3.24 9.98
CA LEU A 107 4.14 -4.47 10.55
C LEU A 107 3.07 -5.31 11.25
N LYS A 108 2.21 -4.67 12.02
CA LYS A 108 1.09 -5.32 12.71
C LYS A 108 0.09 -5.94 11.73
N ALA A 109 -0.32 -5.21 10.70
CA ALA A 109 -1.25 -5.72 9.69
C ALA A 109 -0.65 -6.92 8.95
N ALA A 110 0.64 -6.87 8.61
CA ALA A 110 1.31 -7.99 7.94
C ALA A 110 1.26 -9.27 8.79
N GLU A 111 1.49 -9.18 10.09
CA GLU A 111 1.41 -10.32 11.01
C GLU A 111 -0.03 -10.80 11.18
N GLN A 112 -0.97 -9.89 11.45
CA GLN A 112 -2.37 -10.24 11.69
C GLN A 112 -3.05 -10.88 10.47
N GLU A 113 -2.72 -10.40 9.29
CA GLU A 113 -3.26 -10.92 8.04
C GLU A 113 -2.52 -12.18 7.54
N GLY A 114 -1.43 -12.56 8.17
CA GLY A 114 -0.61 -13.70 7.74
C GLY A 114 0.05 -13.48 6.38
N CYS A 115 0.43 -12.23 6.09
CA CYS A 115 1.17 -11.92 4.87
C CYS A 115 2.60 -12.43 4.95
N ASN A 116 3.13 -12.86 3.82
CA ASN A 116 4.50 -13.40 3.73
C ASN A 116 5.36 -12.71 2.66
N LEU A 117 4.89 -11.59 2.15
CA LEU A 117 5.63 -10.61 1.37
C LEU A 117 4.99 -9.24 1.61
N MET A 118 5.81 -8.20 1.76
CA MET A 118 5.35 -6.80 1.73
C MET A 118 5.82 -6.11 0.46
N VAL A 119 4.97 -5.24 -0.09
CA VAL A 119 5.30 -4.37 -1.23
C VAL A 119 5.03 -2.93 -0.83
N LEU A 120 6.07 -2.12 -0.88
CA LEU A 120 6.06 -0.71 -0.48
C LEU A 120 6.59 0.16 -1.61
N GLY A 121 6.11 1.39 -1.71
CA GLY A 121 6.79 2.43 -2.47
C GLY A 121 8.06 2.89 -1.76
N ARG A 122 9.04 3.33 -2.51
CA ARG A 122 10.32 3.83 -1.97
C ARG A 122 10.16 5.09 -1.14
N HIS A 123 9.24 5.98 -1.58
CA HIS A 123 8.93 7.27 -0.95
C HIS A 123 7.44 7.43 -0.79
N GLY A 124 7.03 8.11 0.29
CA GLY A 124 5.67 8.54 0.53
C GLY A 124 5.41 9.97 0.04
N LYS A 125 4.28 10.54 0.48
CA LYS A 125 3.88 11.92 0.18
C LYS A 125 4.94 12.94 0.63
N GLY A 126 5.17 13.96 -0.21
CA GLY A 126 5.99 15.12 0.13
C GLY A 126 7.50 14.88 0.07
N PHE A 127 7.95 13.76 -0.45
CA PHE A 127 9.36 13.51 -0.65
C PHE A 127 9.82 14.16 -1.96
N LEU A 128 10.57 15.25 -1.81
CA LEU A 128 11.28 15.90 -2.92
C LEU A 128 12.55 15.11 -3.21
N GLU A 129 12.56 14.51 -4.37
CA GLU A 129 13.70 13.92 -5.05
C GLU A 129 14.79 13.20 -4.25
N GLN A 130 15.18 12.04 -4.78
CA GLN A 130 16.51 11.47 -4.74
C GLN A 130 16.80 10.38 -3.70
N THR A 131 17.58 9.48 -4.11
CA THR A 131 18.54 8.52 -3.54
C THR A 131 18.28 7.90 -2.16
N PHE A 132 17.45 8.46 -1.31
CA PHE A 132 17.23 7.93 0.02
C PHE A 132 15.86 7.24 0.18
N LEU A 133 15.87 6.14 0.92
CA LEU A 133 14.68 5.44 1.33
C LEU A 133 13.84 6.31 2.28
N GLY A 134 12.52 6.37 2.08
CA GLY A 134 11.62 7.07 2.99
C GLY A 134 11.68 6.50 4.41
N SER A 135 11.32 7.31 5.41
CA SER A 135 11.38 6.94 6.83
C SER A 135 10.52 5.71 7.16
N VAL A 136 9.32 5.64 6.61
CA VAL A 136 8.41 4.50 6.81
C VAL A 136 9.00 3.23 6.20
N SER A 137 9.44 3.28 4.95
CA SER A 137 10.02 2.12 4.27
C SER A 137 11.28 1.62 4.97
N ARG A 138 12.14 2.52 5.45
CA ARG A 138 13.32 2.17 6.24
C ARG A 138 12.94 1.47 7.54
N SER A 139 12.02 2.04 8.32
CA SER A 139 11.59 1.48 9.59
C SER A 139 10.92 0.11 9.41
N VAL A 140 10.16 -0.08 8.33
CA VAL A 140 9.55 -1.37 7.99
C VAL A 140 10.63 -2.38 7.63
N MET A 141 11.59 -2.03 6.77
CA MET A 141 12.68 -2.93 6.38
C MET A 141 13.53 -3.39 7.57
N ASP A 142 13.84 -2.48 8.48
CA ASP A 142 14.66 -2.79 9.67
C ASP A 142 13.97 -3.76 10.63
N ARG A 143 12.64 -3.80 10.63
CA ARG A 143 11.84 -4.52 11.64
C ARG A 143 11.02 -5.68 11.06
N ALA A 144 10.93 -5.79 9.73
CA ALA A 144 10.11 -6.82 9.09
C ALA A 144 10.65 -8.23 9.36
N LYS A 145 9.73 -9.16 9.60
CA LYS A 145 10.02 -10.59 9.76
C LYS A 145 9.81 -11.40 8.48
N MET A 146 9.51 -10.70 7.38
CA MET A 146 9.24 -11.29 6.08
C MET A 146 9.92 -10.48 4.98
N PRO A 147 10.08 -11.02 3.77
CA PRO A 147 10.60 -10.27 2.64
C PRO A 147 9.83 -8.98 2.37
N VAL A 148 10.55 -7.91 2.07
CA VAL A 148 10.01 -6.59 1.73
C VAL A 148 10.53 -6.19 0.36
N LEU A 149 9.61 -5.96 -0.56
CA LEU A 149 9.90 -5.43 -1.88
C LEU A 149 9.63 -3.92 -1.88
N VAL A 150 10.68 -3.15 -2.08
CA VAL A 150 10.59 -1.69 -2.16
C VAL A 150 10.69 -1.26 -3.62
N ILE A 151 9.66 -0.57 -4.09
CA ILE A 151 9.53 -0.17 -5.49
C ILE A 151 9.96 1.28 -5.67
N PRO A 152 11.06 1.54 -6.40
CA PRO A 152 11.37 2.89 -6.83
C PRO A 152 10.43 3.32 -7.95
N VAL A 153 10.04 4.59 -7.97
CA VAL A 153 9.27 5.15 -9.08
C VAL A 153 10.25 5.75 -10.10
N PRO A 154 10.29 5.25 -11.33
CA PRO A 154 11.10 5.85 -12.39
C PRO A 154 10.56 7.23 -12.76
N SER A 155 11.43 8.21 -12.92
CA SER A 155 11.06 9.59 -13.27
C SER A 155 10.35 9.72 -14.62
N GLU A 156 10.61 8.79 -15.53
CA GLU A 156 10.04 8.80 -16.88
C GLU A 156 8.71 8.03 -17.02
N GLU A 157 8.46 7.06 -16.13
CA GLU A 157 7.25 6.23 -16.18
C GLU A 157 6.10 6.78 -15.30
N ALA A 158 6.37 7.76 -14.45
CA ALA A 158 5.34 8.38 -13.62
C ALA A 158 4.21 8.99 -14.47
N SER A 159 4.51 9.46 -15.69
CA SER A 159 3.53 10.02 -16.62
C SER A 159 2.56 8.98 -17.20
N VAL A 160 2.97 7.72 -17.31
CA VAL A 160 2.12 6.63 -17.84
C VAL A 160 1.01 6.25 -16.85
N TRP A 161 1.21 6.52 -15.57
CA TRP A 161 0.30 6.18 -14.49
C TRP A 161 -0.51 7.37 -13.97
N ASP A 162 -0.25 8.56 -14.49
CA ASP A 162 -0.99 9.78 -14.13
C ASP A 162 -2.46 9.76 -14.58
N GLU A 163 -2.82 8.85 -15.46
CA GLU A 163 -4.17 8.69 -15.99
C GLU A 163 -5.02 7.63 -15.24
N ILE A 164 -4.48 7.08 -14.13
CA ILE A 164 -5.18 6.04 -13.37
C ILE A 164 -5.82 6.61 -12.11
#